data_9be8ec522e6fc7d64d4d13bd00b79546
#
_entry.id   9be8ec522e6fc7d64d4d13bd00b79546
#
_cell.length_a   1.000
_cell.length_b   1.000
_cell.length_c   1.000
_cell.angle_alpha   90.00
_cell.angle_beta   90.00
_cell.angle_gamma   90.00
#
_symmetry.space_group_name_H-M   'P 1'
#
loop_
_entity.id
_entity.type
_entity.pdbx_description
1 polymer ?
#
loop_
_entity_poly.entity_id
_entity_poly.type
_entity_poly.pdbx_seq_one_letter_code
_entity_poly.pdbx_strand_id
1 'polypeptide(L)'
;VFGPQKKVKDLEKTDQAMKHYVKIMSELVDKDDSCIPGAGAAGGMGYAIVTGLNGKLVTGFDAVSRTVRLEEAIQKADIIFTGEGKMDHQTLYGKTPIGVLRLAQKYNKPVVAFCGKCEDKETLLEAGFEDVRCINHTDEPLSVLLEKGPQYLEEEVRRYLEEKNV
;
A
#
# COMPACT_ATOMS: atom_id res chain seq x y z
N VAL A 1 4.97 -14.94 8.32
CA VAL A 1 3.56 -14.86 7.91
C VAL A 1 3.40 -15.51 6.55
N PHE A 2 2.52 -16.46 6.45
CA PHE A 2 2.29 -17.24 5.24
C PHE A 2 1.05 -16.71 4.51
N GLY A 3 1.04 -16.83 3.18
CA GLY A 3 -0.08 -16.35 2.36
C GLY A 3 -1.41 -17.07 2.68
N PRO A 4 -2.54 -16.49 2.29
CA PRO A 4 -3.89 -16.95 2.66
C PRO A 4 -4.23 -18.36 2.15
N GLN A 5 -3.46 -18.91 1.23
CA GLN A 5 -3.66 -20.27 0.68
C GLN A 5 -3.09 -21.37 1.59
N LYS A 6 -2.31 -21.07 2.62
CA LYS A 6 -1.77 -22.07 3.55
C LYS A 6 -2.84 -22.52 4.53
N LYS A 7 -3.03 -23.84 4.65
CA LYS A 7 -3.90 -24.43 5.66
C LYS A 7 -3.29 -24.27 7.05
N VAL A 8 -4.10 -24.04 8.08
CA VAL A 8 -3.64 -23.83 9.46
C VAL A 8 -2.71 -24.94 9.94
N LYS A 9 -3.00 -26.21 9.61
CA LYS A 9 -2.17 -27.38 9.95
C LYS A 9 -0.77 -27.34 9.36
N ASP A 10 -0.55 -26.61 8.26
CA ASP A 10 0.74 -26.50 7.59
C ASP A 10 1.58 -25.36 8.17
N LEU A 11 0.97 -24.43 8.90
CA LEU A 11 1.64 -23.23 9.43
C LEU A 11 2.69 -23.60 10.48
N GLU A 12 2.34 -24.45 11.43
CA GLU A 12 3.25 -24.88 12.51
C GLU A 12 4.48 -25.61 11.94
N LYS A 13 4.25 -26.58 11.04
CA LYS A 13 5.33 -27.31 10.39
C LYS A 13 6.25 -26.38 9.58
N THR A 14 5.65 -25.42 8.89
CA THR A 14 6.39 -24.44 8.08
C THR A 14 7.19 -23.49 8.98
N ASP A 15 6.61 -23.05 10.11
CA ASP A 15 7.29 -22.21 11.09
C ASP A 15 8.50 -22.91 11.71
N GLN A 16 8.35 -24.20 12.06
CA GLN A 16 9.48 -25.02 12.55
C GLN A 16 10.58 -25.14 11.50
N ALA A 17 10.24 -25.36 10.23
CA ALA A 17 11.22 -25.42 9.14
C ALA A 17 11.93 -24.08 8.95
N MET A 18 11.21 -22.95 9.10
CA MET A 18 11.80 -21.62 9.05
C MET A 18 12.78 -21.38 10.21
N LYS A 19 12.41 -21.75 11.43
CA LYS A 19 13.32 -21.66 12.60
C LYS A 19 14.60 -22.48 12.39
N HIS A 20 14.45 -23.68 11.84
CA HIS A 20 15.62 -24.52 11.50
C HIS A 20 16.50 -23.88 10.43
N TYR A 21 15.89 -23.31 9.38
CA TYR A 21 16.62 -22.58 8.33
C TYR A 21 17.37 -21.36 8.90
N VAL A 22 16.73 -20.57 9.75
CA VAL A 22 17.38 -19.43 10.43
C VAL A 22 18.59 -19.87 11.21
N LYS A 23 18.49 -20.97 11.99
CA LYS A 23 19.61 -21.50 12.77
C LYS A 23 20.81 -21.86 11.89
N ILE A 24 20.58 -22.61 10.81
CA ILE A 24 21.68 -23.02 9.91
C ILE A 24 22.31 -21.81 9.24
N MET A 25 21.48 -20.87 8.74
CA MET A 25 21.99 -19.70 8.03
C MET A 25 22.75 -18.75 8.96
N SER A 26 22.27 -18.52 10.18
CA SER A 26 22.95 -17.65 11.14
C SER A 26 24.33 -18.21 11.55
N GLU A 27 24.42 -19.51 11.72
CA GLU A 27 25.69 -20.18 12.00
C GLU A 27 26.69 -20.10 10.80
N LEU A 28 26.16 -20.21 9.57
CA LEU A 28 26.96 -20.18 8.35
C LEU A 28 27.56 -18.82 8.03
N VAL A 29 26.80 -17.73 8.28
CA VAL A 29 27.20 -16.34 7.92
C VAL A 29 27.58 -15.50 9.14
N ASP A 30 27.58 -16.08 10.34
CA ASP A 30 27.87 -15.44 11.63
C ASP A 30 26.99 -14.18 11.85
N LYS A 31 25.70 -14.27 11.47
CA LYS A 31 24.75 -13.16 11.51
C LYS A 31 23.31 -13.67 11.64
N ASP A 32 22.51 -13.05 12.52
CA ASP A 32 21.08 -13.32 12.65
C ASP A 32 20.24 -12.05 12.50
N ASP A 33 19.60 -11.93 11.34
CA ASP A 33 18.66 -10.84 11.02
C ASP A 33 17.19 -11.30 11.11
N SER A 34 16.89 -12.39 11.78
CA SER A 34 15.53 -12.97 11.84
C SER A 34 14.48 -12.04 12.45
N CYS A 35 14.92 -11.10 13.30
CA CYS A 35 14.05 -10.12 13.96
C CYS A 35 13.83 -8.85 13.13
N ILE A 36 14.49 -8.69 11.98
CA ILE A 36 14.28 -7.51 11.12
C ILE A 36 12.84 -7.51 10.58
N PRO A 37 12.11 -6.38 10.69
CA PRO A 37 10.78 -6.27 10.10
C PRO A 37 10.78 -6.61 8.61
N GLY A 38 9.96 -7.57 8.21
CA GLY A 38 9.91 -8.08 6.83
C GLY A 38 10.80 -9.31 6.57
N ALA A 39 11.63 -9.76 7.49
CA ALA A 39 12.44 -10.98 7.32
C ALA A 39 11.57 -12.21 6.97
N GLY A 40 10.38 -12.35 7.57
CA GLY A 40 9.43 -13.41 7.25
C GLY A 40 8.66 -13.24 5.93
N ALA A 41 8.85 -12.16 5.20
CA ALA A 41 8.12 -11.90 3.96
C ALA A 41 8.42 -12.97 2.89
N ALA A 42 7.38 -13.28 2.08
CA ALA A 42 7.46 -14.28 1.01
C ALA A 42 7.99 -15.65 1.49
N GLY A 43 7.56 -16.08 2.69
CA GLY A 43 7.97 -17.37 3.24
C GLY A 43 9.44 -17.45 3.65
N GLY A 44 10.02 -16.32 4.12
CA GLY A 44 11.39 -16.23 4.59
C GLY A 44 12.41 -15.76 3.55
N MET A 45 11.96 -15.42 2.34
CA MET A 45 12.85 -14.85 1.32
C MET A 45 13.47 -13.53 1.79
N GLY A 46 12.72 -12.72 2.55
CA GLY A 46 13.23 -11.51 3.17
C GLY A 46 14.47 -11.79 4.03
N TYR A 47 14.42 -12.81 4.89
CA TYR A 47 15.55 -13.24 5.70
C TYR A 47 16.75 -13.68 4.85
N ALA A 48 16.49 -14.53 3.83
CA ALA A 48 17.56 -15.00 2.94
C ALA A 48 18.30 -13.85 2.24
N ILE A 49 17.54 -12.83 1.79
CA ILE A 49 18.11 -11.65 1.13
C ILE A 49 18.94 -10.81 2.10
N VAL A 50 18.44 -10.56 3.31
CA VAL A 50 19.14 -9.70 4.27
C VAL A 50 20.37 -10.42 4.82
N THR A 51 20.19 -11.64 5.30
CA THR A 51 21.25 -12.38 5.99
C THR A 51 22.26 -12.99 5.01
N GLY A 52 21.79 -13.63 3.94
CA GLY A 52 22.64 -14.34 3.00
C GLY A 52 23.25 -13.47 1.91
N LEU A 53 22.54 -12.45 1.43
CA LEU A 53 22.98 -11.58 0.33
C LEU A 53 23.32 -10.16 0.76
N ASN A 54 23.24 -9.86 2.06
CA ASN A 54 23.47 -8.52 2.62
C ASN A 54 22.57 -7.45 1.98
N GLY A 55 21.34 -7.86 1.56
CA GLY A 55 20.37 -7.00 0.90
C GLY A 55 19.62 -6.11 1.88
N LYS A 56 18.87 -5.16 1.33
CA LYS A 56 18.00 -4.26 2.10
C LYS A 56 16.54 -4.54 1.79
N LEU A 57 15.71 -4.65 2.82
CA LEU A 57 14.25 -4.66 2.67
C LEU A 57 13.74 -3.21 2.63
N VAL A 58 12.90 -2.92 1.66
CA VAL A 58 12.21 -1.64 1.51
C VAL A 58 10.75 -1.90 1.22
N THR A 59 9.88 -0.96 1.56
CA THR A 59 8.47 -1.09 1.19
C THR A 59 8.30 -1.02 -0.33
N GLY A 60 7.26 -1.67 -0.87
CA GLY A 60 6.97 -1.58 -2.29
C GLY A 60 6.71 -0.12 -2.73
N PHE A 61 6.02 0.64 -1.89
CA PHE A 61 5.81 2.07 -2.12
C PHE A 61 7.13 2.83 -2.26
N ASP A 62 8.07 2.66 -1.31
CA ASP A 62 9.37 3.36 -1.35
C ASP A 62 10.18 2.98 -2.58
N ALA A 63 10.19 1.71 -2.96
CA ALA A 63 10.91 1.25 -4.15
C ALA A 63 10.36 1.88 -5.43
N VAL A 64 9.03 1.85 -5.61
CA VAL A 64 8.38 2.39 -6.80
C VAL A 64 8.45 3.91 -6.82
N SER A 65 8.11 4.59 -5.71
CA SER A 65 8.10 6.06 -5.64
C SER A 65 9.47 6.68 -5.95
N ARG A 66 10.56 6.05 -5.51
CA ARG A 66 11.92 6.48 -5.87
C ARG A 66 12.21 6.28 -7.36
N THR A 67 11.83 5.12 -7.91
CA THR A 67 12.08 4.80 -9.31
C THR A 67 11.38 5.76 -10.26
N VAL A 68 10.13 6.13 -9.95
CA VAL A 68 9.34 7.08 -10.76
C VAL A 68 9.56 8.55 -10.37
N ARG A 69 10.44 8.83 -9.42
CA ARG A 69 10.74 10.17 -8.90
C ARG A 69 9.47 10.91 -8.41
N LEU A 70 8.59 10.17 -7.73
CA LEU A 70 7.30 10.68 -7.28
C LEU A 70 7.44 11.92 -6.39
N GLU A 71 8.44 11.96 -5.53
CA GLU A 71 8.68 13.07 -4.62
C GLU A 71 8.91 14.39 -5.36
N GLU A 72 9.68 14.36 -6.44
CA GLU A 72 9.91 15.56 -7.28
C GLU A 72 8.64 16.02 -8.02
N ALA A 73 7.79 15.08 -8.43
CA ALA A 73 6.50 15.40 -9.03
C ALA A 73 5.55 16.04 -8.00
N ILE A 74 5.48 15.50 -6.79
CA ILE A 74 4.67 16.03 -5.69
C ILE A 74 5.09 17.46 -5.32
N GLN A 75 6.39 17.75 -5.26
CA GLN A 75 6.88 19.09 -4.95
C GLN A 75 6.35 20.16 -5.92
N LYS A 76 6.20 19.80 -7.19
CA LYS A 76 5.77 20.70 -8.26
C LYS A 76 4.26 20.79 -8.45
N ALA A 77 3.51 19.83 -7.87
CA ALA A 77 2.08 19.77 -8.01
C ALA A 77 1.39 20.77 -7.08
N ASP A 78 0.24 21.29 -7.49
CA ASP A 78 -0.65 22.08 -6.64
C ASP A 78 -1.61 21.18 -5.88
N ILE A 79 -2.01 20.05 -6.48
CA ILE A 79 -2.87 19.03 -5.90
C ILE A 79 -2.42 17.65 -6.35
N ILE A 80 -2.62 16.64 -5.51
CA ILE A 80 -2.27 15.26 -5.80
C ILE A 80 -3.54 14.41 -5.79
N PHE A 81 -3.72 13.63 -6.83
CA PHE A 81 -4.76 12.62 -6.90
C PHE A 81 -4.18 11.23 -6.71
N THR A 82 -4.83 10.43 -5.88
CA THR A 82 -4.50 9.03 -5.64
C THR A 82 -5.78 8.20 -5.56
N GLY A 83 -5.67 6.90 -5.51
CA GLY A 83 -6.85 6.05 -5.33
C GLY A 83 -6.55 4.57 -5.24
N GLU A 84 -7.58 3.82 -4.90
CA GLU A 84 -7.61 2.36 -4.93
C GLU A 84 -9.05 1.85 -5.06
N GLY A 85 -9.21 0.53 -5.30
CA GLY A 85 -10.56 -0.04 -5.46
C GLY A 85 -11.45 0.10 -4.23
N LYS A 86 -10.90 -0.05 -3.03
CA LYS A 86 -11.61 0.12 -1.76
C LYS A 86 -10.72 0.83 -0.74
N MET A 87 -11.21 1.91 -0.18
CA MET A 87 -10.56 2.63 0.93
C MET A 87 -11.33 2.42 2.23
N ASP A 88 -10.60 2.01 3.26
CA ASP A 88 -11.07 1.77 4.62
C ASP A 88 -9.91 2.03 5.61
N HIS A 89 -10.14 1.77 6.91
CA HIS A 89 -9.10 1.91 7.93
C HIS A 89 -7.82 1.11 7.60
N GLN A 90 -7.91 0.01 6.85
CA GLN A 90 -6.74 -0.78 6.45
C GLN A 90 -5.85 -0.04 5.44
N THR A 91 -6.38 0.94 4.72
CA THR A 91 -5.62 1.81 3.82
C THR A 91 -4.49 2.51 4.57
N LEU A 92 -4.70 2.84 5.86
CA LEU A 92 -3.72 3.49 6.73
C LEU A 92 -2.52 2.60 7.10
N TYR A 93 -2.61 1.30 6.90
CA TYR A 93 -1.55 0.33 7.24
C TYR A 93 -0.55 0.06 6.10
N GLY A 94 -0.26 1.07 5.27
CA GLY A 94 0.85 1.03 4.33
C GLY A 94 0.47 0.74 2.88
N LYS A 95 -0.80 0.90 2.50
CA LYS A 95 -1.22 0.86 1.10
C LYS A 95 -0.74 2.12 0.34
N THR A 96 -0.82 2.08 -0.99
CA THR A 96 -0.33 3.17 -1.85
C THR A 96 -0.90 4.53 -1.50
N PRO A 97 -2.22 4.72 -1.29
CA PRO A 97 -2.76 6.05 -1.00
C PRO A 97 -2.18 6.71 0.25
N ILE A 98 -1.95 5.94 1.33
CA ILE A 98 -1.34 6.49 2.54
C ILE A 98 0.14 6.81 2.34
N GLY A 99 0.85 6.06 1.49
CA GLY A 99 2.23 6.36 1.12
C GLY A 99 2.33 7.69 0.37
N VAL A 100 1.43 7.92 -0.60
CA VAL A 100 1.30 9.19 -1.33
C VAL A 100 0.98 10.33 -0.38
N LEU A 101 -0.01 10.15 0.51
CA LEU A 101 -0.41 11.15 1.50
C LEU A 101 0.78 11.58 2.38
N ARG A 102 1.48 10.60 2.99
CA ARG A 102 2.64 10.90 3.85
C ARG A 102 3.76 11.63 3.13
N LEU A 103 3.96 11.30 1.85
CA LEU A 103 4.96 11.98 1.03
C LEU A 103 4.53 13.41 0.71
N ALA A 104 3.25 13.62 0.36
CA ALA A 104 2.68 14.93 0.08
C ALA A 104 2.65 15.86 1.30
N GLN A 105 2.38 15.32 2.49
CA GLN A 105 2.38 16.06 3.75
C GLN A 105 3.72 16.70 4.07
N LYS A 106 4.85 16.09 3.65
CA LYS A 106 6.19 16.72 3.81
C LYS A 106 6.31 18.07 3.10
N TYR A 107 5.49 18.28 2.07
CA TYR A 107 5.51 19.46 1.21
C TYR A 107 4.24 20.30 1.31
N ASN A 108 3.40 20.00 2.31
CA ASN A 108 2.11 20.67 2.55
C ASN A 108 1.22 20.66 1.30
N LYS A 109 1.22 19.56 0.55
CA LYS A 109 0.40 19.42 -0.65
C LYS A 109 -0.91 18.70 -0.36
N PRO A 110 -2.05 19.22 -0.83
CA PRO A 110 -3.35 18.57 -0.66
C PRO A 110 -3.42 17.27 -1.47
N VAL A 111 -4.03 16.26 -0.87
CA VAL A 111 -4.23 14.94 -1.51
C VAL A 111 -5.71 14.60 -1.50
N VAL A 112 -6.26 14.34 -2.68
CA VAL A 112 -7.61 13.82 -2.87
C VAL A 112 -7.53 12.37 -3.31
N ALA A 113 -8.30 11.52 -2.65
CA ALA A 113 -8.37 10.11 -2.98
C ALA A 113 -9.69 9.77 -3.68
N PHE A 114 -9.61 9.00 -4.76
CA PHE A 114 -10.75 8.43 -5.47
C PHE A 114 -10.79 6.92 -5.27
N CYS A 115 -11.95 6.35 -4.98
CA CYS A 115 -12.08 4.92 -4.73
C CYS A 115 -13.41 4.36 -5.23
N GLY A 116 -13.40 3.07 -5.58
CA GLY A 116 -14.62 2.37 -5.97
C GLY A 116 -15.60 2.19 -4.80
N LYS A 117 -15.08 2.01 -3.58
CA LYS A 117 -15.84 1.94 -2.34
C LYS A 117 -15.09 2.66 -1.23
N CYS A 118 -15.80 3.49 -0.48
CA CYS A 118 -15.26 4.15 0.70
C CYS A 118 -15.98 3.61 1.95
N GLU A 119 -15.21 3.11 2.89
CA GLU A 119 -15.64 2.84 4.27
C GLU A 119 -14.77 3.70 5.19
N ASP A 120 -15.35 4.20 6.28
CA ASP A 120 -14.64 5.04 7.27
C ASP A 120 -14.04 6.33 6.69
N LYS A 121 -14.81 7.07 5.87
CA LYS A 121 -14.37 8.34 5.26
C LYS A 121 -13.81 9.32 6.30
N GLU A 122 -14.45 9.44 7.45
CA GLU A 122 -14.02 10.34 8.53
C GLU A 122 -12.60 10.03 9.00
N THR A 123 -12.28 8.78 9.26
CA THR A 123 -10.93 8.34 9.66
C THR A 123 -9.87 8.67 8.58
N LEU A 124 -10.24 8.58 7.31
CA LEU A 124 -9.34 8.93 6.21
C LEU A 124 -9.09 10.44 6.13
N LEU A 125 -10.14 11.26 6.36
CA LEU A 125 -9.99 12.73 6.45
C LEU A 125 -9.15 13.13 7.67
N GLU A 126 -9.35 12.49 8.82
CA GLU A 126 -8.53 12.69 10.02
C GLU A 126 -7.05 12.34 9.78
N ALA A 127 -6.76 11.35 8.92
CA ALA A 127 -5.40 11.01 8.53
C ALA A 127 -4.73 12.09 7.68
N GLY A 128 -5.51 13.04 7.12
CA GLY A 128 -5.03 14.21 6.41
C GLY A 128 -5.33 14.25 4.91
N PHE A 129 -6.18 13.36 4.39
CA PHE A 129 -6.71 13.55 3.03
C PHE A 129 -7.56 14.82 2.98
N GLU A 130 -7.39 15.63 1.96
CA GLU A 130 -8.21 16.82 1.69
C GLU A 130 -9.66 16.43 1.38
N ASP A 131 -9.84 15.37 0.60
CA ASP A 131 -11.14 14.74 0.35
C ASP A 131 -10.96 13.27 -0.04
N VAL A 132 -12.02 12.49 0.16
CA VAL A 132 -12.12 11.09 -0.28
C VAL A 132 -13.42 10.92 -1.04
N ARG A 133 -13.33 10.61 -2.32
CA ARG A 133 -14.44 10.52 -3.26
C ARG A 133 -14.69 9.07 -3.67
N CYS A 134 -15.94 8.63 -3.47
CA CYS A 134 -16.38 7.35 -4.01
C CYS A 134 -16.89 7.57 -5.44
N ILE A 135 -16.36 6.83 -6.40
CA ILE A 135 -16.75 6.94 -7.82
C ILE A 135 -18.03 6.17 -8.15
N ASN A 136 -18.41 5.22 -7.31
CA ASN A 136 -19.61 4.41 -7.50
C ASN A 136 -20.79 5.05 -6.75
N HIS A 137 -21.76 5.53 -7.49
CA HIS A 137 -22.97 6.15 -6.97
C HIS A 137 -24.23 5.29 -7.19
N THR A 138 -24.05 4.05 -7.66
CA THR A 138 -25.14 3.13 -8.01
C THR A 138 -24.97 1.78 -7.32
N ASP A 139 -26.06 1.04 -7.16
CA ASP A 139 -26.08 -0.33 -6.64
C ASP A 139 -25.92 -1.38 -7.75
N GLU A 140 -25.23 -1.04 -8.84
CA GLU A 140 -24.97 -1.99 -9.93
C GLU A 140 -24.07 -3.15 -9.48
N PRO A 141 -24.18 -4.32 -10.12
CA PRO A 141 -23.27 -5.43 -9.86
C PRO A 141 -21.81 -5.06 -10.04
N LEU A 142 -20.93 -5.65 -9.23
CA LEU A 142 -19.48 -5.33 -9.26
C LEU A 142 -18.86 -5.44 -10.66
N SER A 143 -19.30 -6.39 -11.47
CA SER A 143 -18.83 -6.56 -12.86
C SER A 143 -19.10 -5.32 -13.71
N VAL A 144 -20.27 -4.71 -13.56
CA VAL A 144 -20.67 -3.49 -14.28
C VAL A 144 -19.90 -2.28 -13.75
N LEU A 145 -19.74 -2.18 -12.41
CA LEU A 145 -18.97 -1.10 -11.79
C LEU A 145 -17.49 -1.14 -12.23
N LEU A 146 -16.91 -2.33 -12.39
CA LEU A 146 -15.54 -2.47 -12.88
C LEU A 146 -15.42 -2.10 -14.36
N GLU A 147 -16.40 -2.46 -15.19
CA GLU A 147 -16.42 -2.10 -16.61
C GLU A 147 -16.55 -0.59 -16.83
N LYS A 148 -17.45 0.06 -16.06
CA LYS A 148 -17.69 1.51 -16.13
C LYS A 148 -16.75 2.35 -15.28
N GLY A 149 -15.87 1.71 -14.49
CA GLY A 149 -14.96 2.37 -13.56
C GLY A 149 -14.18 3.56 -14.14
N PRO A 150 -13.58 3.44 -15.34
CA PRO A 150 -12.88 4.57 -15.97
C PRO A 150 -13.78 5.77 -16.22
N GLN A 151 -15.01 5.55 -16.69
CA GLN A 151 -15.99 6.61 -16.92
C GLN A 151 -16.40 7.28 -15.61
N TYR A 152 -16.75 6.49 -14.58
CA TYR A 152 -17.14 7.02 -13.28
C TYR A 152 -16.01 7.81 -12.60
N LEU A 153 -14.77 7.37 -12.78
CA LEU A 153 -13.61 8.11 -12.29
C LEU A 153 -13.48 9.47 -12.99
N GLU A 154 -13.60 9.52 -14.32
CA GLU A 154 -13.54 10.76 -15.08
C GLU A 154 -14.65 11.74 -14.64
N GLU A 155 -15.89 11.25 -14.50
CA GLU A 155 -17.03 12.04 -14.08
C GLU A 155 -16.83 12.62 -12.68
N GLU A 156 -16.31 11.82 -11.72
CA GLU A 156 -16.11 12.28 -10.36
C GLU A 156 -14.94 13.25 -10.23
N VAL A 157 -13.84 13.02 -10.98
CA VAL A 157 -12.74 13.99 -11.05
C VAL A 157 -13.22 15.32 -11.64
N ARG A 158 -13.98 15.29 -12.72
CA ARG A 158 -14.56 16.50 -13.31
C ARG A 158 -15.44 17.26 -12.31
N ARG A 159 -16.34 16.56 -11.63
CA ARG A 159 -17.18 17.14 -10.58
C ARG A 159 -16.35 17.81 -9.47
N TYR A 160 -15.32 17.14 -9.00
CA TYR A 160 -14.43 17.69 -7.99
C TYR A 160 -13.76 19.00 -8.45
N LEU A 161 -13.25 19.04 -9.69
CA LEU A 161 -12.59 20.22 -10.24
C LEU A 161 -13.58 21.39 -10.42
N GLU A 162 -14.80 21.13 -10.90
CA GLU A 162 -15.88 22.12 -11.02
C GLU A 162 -16.26 22.71 -9.64
N GLU A 163 -16.40 21.87 -8.60
CA GLU A 163 -16.69 22.31 -7.23
C GLU A 163 -15.59 23.22 -6.65
N LYS A 164 -14.34 22.99 -7.03
CA LYS A 164 -13.19 23.77 -6.56
C LYS A 164 -12.87 24.98 -7.43
N ASN A 165 -13.58 25.19 -8.55
CA ASN A 165 -13.32 26.24 -9.56
C ASN A 165 -11.89 26.19 -10.13
N VAL A 166 -11.37 24.98 -10.36
CA VAL A 166 -10.03 24.71 -10.92
C VAL A 166 -10.13 24.23 -12.36
#